data_4a7dd522efcdefde7053e50789fadd91
#
_entry.id   4a7dd522efcdefde7053e50789fadd91
#
_cell.length_a   1.000
_cell.length_b   1.000
_cell.length_c   1.000
_cell.angle_alpha   90.00
_cell.angle_beta   90.00
_cell.angle_gamma   90.00
#
_symmetry.space_group_name_H-M   'P 1'
#
loop_
_entity.id
_entity.type
_entity.pdbx_description
1 polymer ?
#
loop_
_entity_poly.entity_id
_entity_poly.type
_entity_poly.pdbx_seq_one_letter_code
_entity_poly.pdbx_strand_id
1 'polypeptide(L)'
;MNLPLASNVKHKRSTFKSSYLWNSLHAKWHYRFGKSEDAIVNWVDLLNRDSTKLRFNVVRNLIEAQAFQEARDYLERLEDNEHEESSELNYLLARCYIGQALIPQAKKKIEQAIQTKPQNSIYWDLLADCFLELGDWREAVKALDNSLRAAPKHAETNYRLGIIYAFHEEYLEALRCFQGCCQLKPHRSVYWEMKAEMHLQLEQLTDACHSFEKALRYGGTPDLAARLAYCYVQNNQIKKGIKYYKLTLKYEPDHYDSLSNLAAVYQNLNRSQDALNMLERAKNIYPKDPILLNNYAFTLVHQGRTRKAAEYYREALALTPDHPLILYNLCVCLTRKGNWQEGIDLLNLLLELDPNHSAGWALLGNIYDQTDQFDTAIDCFNKALKLA
;
A
#
# COMPACT_ATOMS: atom_id res chain seq x y z
N MET A 1 -27.18 12.01 -4.73
CA MET A 1 -25.77 12.41 -4.63
C MET A 1 -25.09 11.39 -3.74
N ASN A 2 -24.43 10.42 -4.36
CA ASN A 2 -23.58 9.47 -3.63
C ASN A 2 -22.30 10.21 -3.30
N LEU A 3 -22.01 10.39 -2.00
CA LEU A 3 -20.68 10.78 -1.58
C LEU A 3 -19.70 9.73 -2.12
N PRO A 4 -18.61 10.11 -2.79
CA PRO A 4 -17.53 9.19 -2.98
C PRO A 4 -17.07 8.77 -1.58
N LEU A 5 -17.17 7.49 -1.27
CA LEU A 5 -16.46 6.90 -0.14
C LEU A 5 -15.04 7.43 -0.22
N ALA A 6 -14.58 8.06 0.85
CA ALA A 6 -13.42 8.91 0.91
C ALA A 6 -12.33 8.43 -0.05
N SER A 7 -11.88 9.31 -0.93
CA SER A 7 -10.88 9.08 -1.98
C SER A 7 -9.49 8.62 -1.47
N ASN A 8 -9.40 8.06 -0.29
CA ASN A 8 -8.23 7.39 0.30
C ASN A 8 -7.71 6.21 -0.53
N VAL A 9 -8.51 5.70 -1.50
CA VAL A 9 -8.01 4.67 -2.43
C VAL A 9 -6.88 5.20 -3.33
N LYS A 10 -6.90 6.49 -3.72
CA LYS A 10 -5.79 7.07 -4.49
C LYS A 10 -4.54 7.30 -3.63
N HIS A 11 -4.68 7.65 -2.36
CA HIS A 11 -3.54 7.78 -1.44
C HIS A 11 -2.97 6.41 -1.04
N LYS A 12 -3.81 5.36 -0.90
CA LYS A 12 -3.33 3.98 -0.69
C LYS A 12 -2.70 3.37 -1.96
N ARG A 13 -3.04 3.81 -3.17
CA ARG A 13 -2.29 3.42 -4.39
C ARG A 13 -0.83 3.85 -4.35
N SER A 14 -0.52 5.04 -3.80
CA SER A 14 0.87 5.49 -3.65
C SER A 14 1.58 4.86 -2.44
N THR A 15 0.88 4.55 -1.36
CA THR A 15 1.45 3.91 -0.16
C THR A 15 1.63 2.40 -0.33
N PHE A 16 0.84 1.72 -1.17
CA PHE A 16 1.12 0.35 -1.57
C PHE A 16 2.46 0.28 -2.34
N LYS A 17 2.75 1.27 -3.19
CA LYS A 17 4.06 1.39 -3.88
C LYS A 17 5.25 1.63 -2.93
N SER A 18 5.08 2.32 -1.79
CA SER A 18 6.23 2.77 -0.99
C SER A 18 6.50 1.97 0.28
N SER A 19 5.49 1.40 0.95
CA SER A 19 5.72 0.84 2.29
C SER A 19 5.77 -0.68 2.36
N TYR A 20 4.99 -1.39 1.55
CA TYR A 20 4.89 -2.85 1.67
C TYR A 20 5.99 -3.62 0.92
N LEU A 21 6.41 -3.13 -0.25
CA LEU A 21 7.40 -3.83 -1.07
C LEU A 21 8.83 -3.63 -0.58
N TRP A 22 9.23 -2.38 -0.33
CA TRP A 22 10.56 -2.10 0.19
C TRP A 22 10.75 -2.65 1.61
N ASN A 23 9.77 -2.50 2.49
CA ASN A 23 9.89 -3.01 3.86
C ASN A 23 9.78 -4.54 3.95
N SER A 24 9.03 -5.23 3.07
CA SER A 24 8.95 -6.70 3.12
C SER A 24 10.15 -7.38 2.46
N LEU A 25 10.74 -6.80 1.43
CA LEU A 25 11.98 -7.29 0.82
C LEU A 25 13.23 -6.90 1.64
N HIS A 26 13.29 -5.66 2.16
CA HIS A 26 14.39 -5.20 3.02
C HIS A 26 14.24 -5.58 4.50
N ALA A 27 13.04 -5.69 5.06
CA ALA A 27 12.86 -6.00 6.49
C ALA A 27 13.28 -7.44 6.85
N LYS A 28 13.32 -8.40 5.92
CA LYS A 28 13.97 -9.68 6.15
C LYS A 28 15.49 -9.57 6.26
N TRP A 29 16.10 -8.51 5.73
CA TRP A 29 17.54 -8.29 5.76
C TRP A 29 18.02 -7.60 7.03
N HIS A 30 17.21 -6.74 7.68
CA HIS A 30 17.64 -5.95 8.84
C HIS A 30 17.28 -6.55 10.21
N TYR A 31 16.50 -7.63 10.27
CA TYR A 31 16.10 -8.24 11.53
C TYR A 31 16.82 -9.56 11.77
N ARG A 32 18.03 -9.54 12.23
CA ARG A 32 18.62 -10.47 13.23
C ARG A 32 20.09 -10.18 13.45
N PHE A 33 20.45 -9.99 14.71
CA PHE A 33 21.75 -10.09 15.36
C PHE A 33 22.66 -8.86 15.38
N GLY A 34 22.50 -8.07 16.43
CA GLY A 34 23.67 -7.45 17.09
C GLY A 34 24.53 -8.56 17.69
N LYS A 35 25.46 -9.14 16.91
CA LYS A 35 26.51 -9.99 17.45
C LYS A 35 27.83 -9.25 17.43
N SER A 36 28.53 -9.31 18.56
CA SER A 36 29.75 -8.59 18.88
C SER A 36 30.85 -8.83 17.84
N GLU A 37 31.66 -7.82 17.61
CA GLU A 37 32.91 -7.87 16.84
C GLU A 37 33.80 -9.07 17.21
N ASP A 38 33.77 -9.51 18.46
CA ASP A 38 34.48 -10.68 18.97
C ASP A 38 34.13 -11.99 18.27
N ALA A 39 32.88 -12.17 17.85
CA ALA A 39 32.44 -13.38 17.14
C ALA A 39 33.00 -13.41 15.71
N ILE A 40 33.09 -12.24 15.06
CA ILE A 40 33.64 -12.11 13.70
C ILE A 40 35.14 -12.44 13.74
N VAL A 41 35.89 -11.88 14.70
CA VAL A 41 37.34 -12.16 14.90
C VAL A 41 37.56 -13.66 15.08
N ASN A 42 36.77 -14.32 15.93
CA ASN A 42 36.91 -15.76 16.18
C ASN A 42 36.60 -16.60 14.91
N TRP A 43 35.68 -16.18 14.08
CA TRP A 43 35.37 -16.87 12.81
C TRP A 43 36.42 -16.67 11.76
N VAL A 44 37.04 -15.48 11.65
CA VAL A 44 38.18 -15.21 10.76
C VAL A 44 39.39 -16.05 11.18
N ASP A 45 39.68 -16.15 12.49
CA ASP A 45 40.74 -17.00 13.01
C ASP A 45 40.51 -18.50 12.72
N LEU A 46 39.25 -18.96 12.78
CA LEU A 46 38.88 -20.33 12.41
C LEU A 46 39.09 -20.64 10.92
N LEU A 47 38.86 -19.65 10.03
CA LEU A 47 39.11 -19.80 8.60
C LEU A 47 40.60 -19.97 8.28
N ASN A 48 41.47 -19.40 9.09
CA ASN A 48 42.94 -19.52 8.95
C ASN A 48 43.52 -20.83 9.49
N ARG A 49 42.71 -21.63 10.21
CA ARG A 49 43.11 -22.94 10.83
C ARG A 49 42.44 -24.11 10.09
N ASP A 50 42.96 -24.54 9.02
CA ASP A 50 42.63 -25.69 8.17
C ASP A 50 41.60 -26.72 8.62
N SER A 51 40.38 -26.72 7.96
CA SER A 51 39.63 -27.90 7.64
C SER A 51 38.54 -27.60 6.58
N THR A 52 38.60 -28.26 5.43
CA THR A 52 37.83 -27.94 4.23
C THR A 52 36.29 -28.02 4.36
N LYS A 53 35.75 -28.88 5.23
CA LYS A 53 34.27 -29.00 5.41
C LYS A 53 33.63 -27.92 6.30
N LEU A 54 34.39 -27.27 7.16
CA LEU A 54 33.92 -26.21 8.06
C LEU A 54 33.96 -24.81 7.43
N ARG A 55 34.77 -24.61 6.39
CA ARG A 55 35.07 -23.31 5.77
C ARG A 55 33.80 -22.59 5.27
N PHE A 56 32.98 -23.23 4.46
CA PHE A 56 31.74 -22.61 3.93
C PHE A 56 30.69 -22.33 5.01
N ASN A 57 30.64 -23.13 6.08
CA ASN A 57 29.74 -22.84 7.19
C ASN A 57 30.16 -21.58 7.96
N VAL A 58 31.46 -21.41 8.17
CA VAL A 58 32.00 -20.20 8.81
C VAL A 58 31.77 -18.97 7.94
N VAL A 59 31.98 -19.10 6.61
CA VAL A 59 31.68 -18.02 5.66
C VAL A 59 30.18 -17.66 5.68
N ARG A 60 29.29 -18.65 5.74
CA ARG A 60 27.84 -18.36 5.87
C ARG A 60 27.53 -17.60 7.15
N ASN A 61 28.16 -17.94 8.28
CA ASN A 61 28.01 -17.22 9.53
C ASN A 61 28.52 -15.77 9.45
N LEU A 62 29.66 -15.54 8.76
CA LEU A 62 30.15 -14.18 8.49
C LEU A 62 29.17 -13.37 7.66
N ILE A 63 28.62 -13.97 6.59
CA ILE A 63 27.61 -13.33 5.75
C ILE A 63 26.35 -13.01 6.57
N GLU A 64 25.88 -13.91 7.44
CA GLU A 64 24.74 -13.67 8.32
C GLU A 64 25.01 -12.59 9.37
N ALA A 65 26.28 -12.44 9.80
CA ALA A 65 26.73 -11.36 10.67
C ALA A 65 27.01 -10.05 9.92
N GLN A 66 26.76 -10.00 8.60
CA GLN A 66 27.06 -8.84 7.74
C GLN A 66 28.55 -8.49 7.58
N ALA A 67 29.44 -9.39 7.96
CA ALA A 67 30.89 -9.28 7.76
C ALA A 67 31.26 -9.68 6.31
N PHE A 68 30.71 -8.91 5.36
CA PHE A 68 30.81 -9.25 3.92
C PHE A 68 32.22 -9.10 3.37
N GLN A 69 33.00 -8.16 3.90
CA GLN A 69 34.38 -7.91 3.44
C GLN A 69 35.25 -9.09 3.80
N GLU A 70 35.25 -9.52 5.06
CA GLU A 70 36.05 -10.63 5.59
C GLU A 70 35.68 -11.95 4.91
N ALA A 71 34.37 -12.17 4.69
CA ALA A 71 33.90 -13.35 3.96
C ALA A 71 34.38 -13.36 2.51
N ARG A 72 34.33 -12.20 1.84
CA ARG A 72 34.79 -12.05 0.44
C ARG A 72 36.27 -12.27 0.32
N ASP A 73 37.09 -11.58 1.13
CA ASP A 73 38.54 -11.66 1.07
C ASP A 73 39.04 -13.10 1.26
N TYR A 74 38.34 -13.87 2.10
CA TYR A 74 38.62 -15.29 2.26
C TYR A 74 38.23 -16.12 1.02
N LEU A 75 37.05 -15.89 0.47
CA LEU A 75 36.57 -16.63 -0.71
C LEU A 75 37.40 -16.31 -1.96
N GLU A 76 37.84 -15.07 -2.18
CA GLU A 76 38.69 -14.68 -3.31
C GLU A 76 40.07 -15.37 -3.20
N ARG A 77 40.67 -15.50 -2.00
CA ARG A 77 41.91 -16.27 -1.80
C ARG A 77 41.72 -17.75 -2.10
N LEU A 78 40.55 -18.33 -1.81
CA LEU A 78 40.26 -19.73 -2.18
C LEU A 78 40.15 -19.90 -3.69
N GLU A 79 39.51 -18.95 -4.39
CA GLU A 79 39.39 -18.97 -5.84
C GLU A 79 40.79 -18.93 -6.51
N ASP A 80 41.65 -18.06 -6.03
CA ASP A 80 43.00 -17.85 -6.61
C ASP A 80 43.97 -19.02 -6.34
N ASN A 81 43.92 -19.58 -5.12
CA ASN A 81 44.98 -20.53 -4.67
C ASN A 81 44.61 -22.01 -4.96
N GLU A 82 43.31 -22.37 -4.93
CA GLU A 82 42.90 -23.77 -5.03
C GLU A 82 42.30 -24.11 -6.39
N HIS A 83 42.12 -23.14 -7.33
CA HIS A 83 41.40 -23.28 -8.60
C HIS A 83 40.06 -23.97 -8.41
N GLU A 84 39.45 -23.78 -7.24
CA GLU A 84 38.22 -24.43 -6.84
C GLU A 84 37.02 -23.64 -7.41
N GLU A 85 36.73 -23.80 -8.69
CA GLU A 85 35.50 -23.33 -9.31
C GLU A 85 34.31 -24.15 -8.81
N SER A 86 33.88 -23.91 -7.58
CA SER A 86 32.67 -24.55 -7.09
C SER A 86 31.46 -23.63 -7.23
N SER A 87 30.32 -24.18 -7.62
CA SER A 87 29.06 -23.42 -7.68
C SER A 87 28.68 -22.77 -6.34
N GLU A 88 29.10 -23.38 -5.24
CA GLU A 88 28.85 -22.88 -3.90
C GLU A 88 29.73 -21.68 -3.56
N LEU A 89 31.03 -21.71 -3.95
CA LEU A 89 31.95 -20.59 -3.81
C LEU A 89 31.43 -19.38 -4.56
N ASN A 90 31.06 -19.52 -5.83
CA ASN A 90 30.51 -18.45 -6.64
C ASN A 90 29.19 -17.88 -6.05
N TYR A 91 28.34 -18.74 -5.49
CA TYR A 91 27.12 -18.32 -4.82
C TYR A 91 27.42 -17.48 -3.54
N LEU A 92 28.38 -17.91 -2.72
CA LEU A 92 28.77 -17.18 -1.50
C LEU A 92 29.46 -15.84 -1.83
N LEU A 93 30.31 -15.83 -2.86
CA LEU A 93 30.89 -14.57 -3.38
C LEU A 93 29.80 -13.62 -3.87
N ALA A 94 28.83 -14.11 -4.63
CA ALA A 94 27.71 -13.28 -5.08
C ALA A 94 26.94 -12.66 -3.88
N ARG A 95 26.71 -13.42 -2.82
CA ARG A 95 26.09 -12.91 -1.60
C ARG A 95 26.92 -11.82 -0.91
N CYS A 96 28.24 -11.98 -0.87
CA CYS A 96 29.14 -10.96 -0.34
C CYS A 96 29.09 -9.67 -1.16
N TYR A 97 29.12 -9.80 -2.49
CA TYR A 97 29.03 -8.64 -3.40
C TYR A 97 27.68 -7.91 -3.28
N ILE A 98 26.56 -8.62 -3.12
CA ILE A 98 25.26 -7.99 -2.87
C ILE A 98 25.29 -7.21 -1.55
N GLY A 99 25.82 -7.81 -0.48
CA GLY A 99 25.94 -7.13 0.81
C GLY A 99 26.81 -5.87 0.79
N GLN A 100 27.71 -5.76 -0.18
CA GLN A 100 28.55 -4.59 -0.44
C GLN A 100 27.99 -3.66 -1.54
N ALA A 101 26.77 -3.90 -2.02
CA ALA A 101 26.13 -3.18 -3.13
C ALA A 101 26.93 -3.24 -4.46
N LEU A 102 27.78 -4.25 -4.64
CA LEU A 102 28.54 -4.50 -5.86
C LEU A 102 27.76 -5.42 -6.82
N ILE A 103 26.60 -4.97 -7.25
CA ILE A 103 25.59 -5.80 -7.94
C ILE A 103 26.09 -6.39 -9.28
N PRO A 104 26.84 -5.65 -10.14
CA PRO A 104 27.37 -6.23 -11.39
C PRO A 104 28.32 -7.43 -11.16
N GLN A 105 29.16 -7.37 -10.11
CA GLN A 105 30.07 -8.45 -9.73
C GLN A 105 29.27 -9.63 -9.17
N ALA A 106 28.27 -9.36 -8.33
CA ALA A 106 27.36 -10.37 -7.80
C ALA A 106 26.67 -11.14 -8.93
N LYS A 107 26.12 -10.41 -9.91
CA LYS A 107 25.46 -10.99 -11.08
C LYS A 107 26.39 -11.94 -11.84
N LYS A 108 27.62 -11.51 -12.14
CA LYS A 108 28.61 -12.35 -12.84
C LYS A 108 28.89 -13.65 -12.09
N LYS A 109 29.08 -13.58 -10.76
CA LYS A 109 29.37 -14.76 -9.93
C LYS A 109 28.18 -15.70 -9.82
N ILE A 110 26.96 -15.19 -9.68
CA ILE A 110 25.79 -16.06 -9.60
C ILE A 110 25.48 -16.71 -10.95
N GLU A 111 25.72 -16.05 -12.08
CA GLU A 111 25.60 -16.64 -13.40
C GLU A 111 26.58 -17.81 -13.58
N GLN A 112 27.82 -17.70 -13.11
CA GLN A 112 28.80 -18.82 -13.08
C GLN A 112 28.30 -19.98 -12.20
N ALA A 113 27.72 -19.69 -11.03
CA ALA A 113 27.14 -20.73 -10.18
C ALA A 113 25.98 -21.48 -10.88
N ILE A 114 25.12 -20.75 -11.61
CA ILE A 114 24.01 -21.33 -12.38
C ILE A 114 24.50 -22.20 -13.54
N GLN A 115 25.56 -21.77 -14.26
CA GLN A 115 26.14 -22.57 -15.34
C GLN A 115 26.59 -23.94 -14.83
N THR A 116 27.15 -24.00 -13.63
CA THR A 116 27.61 -25.26 -13.01
C THR A 116 26.44 -26.11 -12.48
N LYS A 117 25.42 -25.46 -11.84
CA LYS A 117 24.26 -26.15 -11.25
C LYS A 117 22.95 -25.44 -11.58
N PRO A 118 22.41 -25.57 -12.80
CA PRO A 118 21.21 -24.88 -13.25
C PRO A 118 19.92 -25.32 -12.53
N GLN A 119 19.92 -26.47 -11.86
CA GLN A 119 18.75 -26.99 -11.11
C GLN A 119 18.66 -26.48 -9.68
N ASN A 120 19.57 -25.59 -9.24
CA ASN A 120 19.50 -25.03 -7.91
C ASN A 120 18.66 -23.76 -7.91
N SER A 121 17.42 -23.84 -7.40
CA SER A 121 16.47 -22.72 -7.35
C SER A 121 17.00 -21.51 -6.60
N ILE A 122 17.81 -21.73 -5.55
CA ILE A 122 18.38 -20.64 -4.72
C ILE A 122 19.27 -19.71 -5.55
N TYR A 123 19.98 -20.24 -6.53
CA TYR A 123 20.84 -19.43 -7.39
C TYR A 123 20.02 -18.52 -8.31
N TRP A 124 18.94 -19.03 -8.85
CA TRP A 124 18.00 -18.24 -9.65
C TRP A 124 17.30 -17.17 -8.81
N ASP A 125 16.94 -17.49 -7.57
CA ASP A 125 16.37 -16.51 -6.64
C ASP A 125 17.35 -15.35 -6.36
N LEU A 126 18.64 -15.66 -6.18
CA LEU A 126 19.67 -14.64 -5.96
C LEU A 126 19.95 -13.81 -7.23
N LEU A 127 19.90 -14.44 -8.41
CA LEU A 127 20.01 -13.71 -9.67
C LEU A 127 18.85 -12.73 -9.86
N ALA A 128 17.65 -13.14 -9.47
CA ALA A 128 16.49 -12.24 -9.47
C ALA A 128 16.69 -11.04 -8.54
N ASP A 129 17.30 -11.25 -7.37
CA ASP A 129 17.64 -10.13 -6.47
C ASP A 129 18.61 -9.14 -7.15
N CYS A 130 19.63 -9.65 -7.85
CA CYS A 130 20.55 -8.79 -8.61
C CYS A 130 19.82 -7.97 -9.69
N PHE A 131 18.89 -8.57 -10.42
CA PHE A 131 18.11 -7.86 -11.43
C PHE A 131 17.18 -6.81 -10.83
N LEU A 132 16.56 -7.08 -9.67
CA LEU A 132 15.71 -6.12 -8.98
C LEU A 132 16.51 -4.90 -8.49
N GLU A 133 17.71 -5.11 -7.96
CA GLU A 133 18.61 -4.02 -7.56
C GLU A 133 19.09 -3.18 -8.76
N LEU A 134 19.20 -3.78 -9.94
CA LEU A 134 19.50 -3.08 -11.20
C LEU A 134 18.27 -2.40 -11.83
N GLY A 135 17.07 -2.57 -11.26
CA GLY A 135 15.82 -2.03 -11.79
C GLY A 135 15.22 -2.84 -12.94
N ASP A 136 15.77 -4.01 -13.25
CA ASP A 136 15.38 -4.83 -14.38
C ASP A 136 14.40 -5.94 -13.96
N TRP A 137 13.19 -5.53 -13.62
CA TRP A 137 12.17 -6.44 -13.07
C TRP A 137 11.78 -7.57 -14.02
N ARG A 138 11.83 -7.34 -15.36
CA ARG A 138 11.48 -8.37 -16.35
C ARG A 138 12.46 -9.52 -16.35
N GLU A 139 13.76 -9.23 -16.24
CA GLU A 139 14.78 -10.27 -16.10
C GLU A 139 14.70 -10.95 -14.74
N ALA A 140 14.34 -10.21 -13.68
CA ALA A 140 14.07 -10.79 -12.36
C ALA A 140 12.93 -11.82 -12.41
N VAL A 141 11.83 -11.51 -13.12
CA VAL A 141 10.72 -12.45 -13.35
C VAL A 141 11.20 -13.71 -14.06
N LYS A 142 11.98 -13.59 -15.13
CA LYS A 142 12.54 -14.76 -15.85
C LYS A 142 13.42 -15.62 -14.93
N ALA A 143 14.23 -14.99 -14.11
CA ALA A 143 15.06 -15.72 -13.13
C ALA A 143 14.19 -16.47 -12.11
N LEU A 144 13.14 -15.82 -11.56
CA LEU A 144 12.21 -16.48 -10.63
C LEU A 144 11.41 -17.61 -11.30
N ASP A 145 11.03 -17.47 -12.57
CA ASP A 145 10.40 -18.55 -13.33
C ASP A 145 11.32 -19.76 -13.47
N ASN A 146 12.62 -19.54 -13.71
CA ASN A 146 13.61 -20.62 -13.73
C ASN A 146 13.79 -21.23 -12.33
N SER A 147 13.73 -20.43 -11.26
CA SER A 147 13.70 -20.95 -9.89
C SER A 147 12.51 -21.88 -9.66
N LEU A 148 11.31 -21.50 -10.14
CA LEU A 148 10.12 -22.36 -10.05
C LEU A 148 10.20 -23.62 -10.92
N ARG A 149 10.85 -23.58 -12.07
CA ARG A 149 11.11 -24.79 -12.87
C ARG A 149 12.03 -25.77 -12.12
N ALA A 150 13.01 -25.24 -11.39
CA ALA A 150 13.89 -26.07 -10.55
C ALA A 150 13.20 -26.55 -9.26
N ALA A 151 12.31 -25.74 -8.67
CA ALA A 151 11.58 -26.04 -7.44
C ALA A 151 10.08 -25.65 -7.54
N PRO A 152 9.23 -26.44 -8.22
CA PRO A 152 7.84 -26.06 -8.54
C PRO A 152 6.92 -25.84 -7.32
N LYS A 153 7.28 -26.38 -6.16
CA LYS A 153 6.48 -26.25 -4.91
C LYS A 153 7.04 -25.20 -3.96
N HIS A 154 7.76 -24.19 -4.46
CA HIS A 154 8.33 -23.15 -3.65
C HIS A 154 7.38 -21.95 -3.54
N ALA A 155 6.62 -21.89 -2.44
CA ALA A 155 5.61 -20.83 -2.23
C ALA A 155 6.21 -19.43 -2.11
N GLU A 156 7.45 -19.30 -1.60
CA GLU A 156 8.12 -18.00 -1.45
C GLU A 156 8.46 -17.38 -2.81
N THR A 157 8.94 -18.16 -3.76
CA THR A 157 9.22 -17.70 -5.14
C THR A 157 7.94 -17.25 -5.84
N ASN A 158 6.83 -18.03 -5.71
CA ASN A 158 5.53 -17.59 -6.21
C ASN A 158 5.08 -16.28 -5.54
N TYR A 159 5.30 -16.12 -4.24
CA TYR A 159 4.96 -14.89 -3.53
C TYR A 159 5.77 -13.70 -4.04
N ARG A 160 7.06 -13.86 -4.25
CA ARG A 160 7.94 -12.83 -4.81
C ARG A 160 7.51 -12.41 -6.21
N LEU A 161 7.20 -13.37 -7.09
CA LEU A 161 6.64 -13.10 -8.42
C LEU A 161 5.34 -12.31 -8.34
N GLY A 162 4.42 -12.74 -7.47
CA GLY A 162 3.16 -12.03 -7.25
C GLY A 162 3.35 -10.60 -6.80
N ILE A 163 4.31 -10.33 -5.92
CA ILE A 163 4.65 -8.97 -5.48
C ILE A 163 5.22 -8.13 -6.63
N ILE A 164 6.12 -8.67 -7.44
CA ILE A 164 6.70 -7.96 -8.57
C ILE A 164 5.61 -7.60 -9.59
N TYR A 165 4.77 -8.55 -9.96
CA TYR A 165 3.66 -8.31 -10.86
C TYR A 165 2.65 -7.28 -10.32
N ALA A 166 2.29 -7.37 -9.03
CA ALA A 166 1.39 -6.41 -8.38
C ALA A 166 1.97 -4.99 -8.37
N PHE A 167 3.28 -4.85 -8.17
CA PHE A 167 3.96 -3.56 -8.21
C PHE A 167 3.91 -2.91 -9.60
N HIS A 168 3.98 -3.72 -10.65
CA HIS A 168 3.90 -3.29 -12.04
C HIS A 168 2.46 -3.28 -12.60
N GLU A 169 1.45 -3.41 -11.72
CA GLU A 169 0.03 -3.35 -12.08
C GLU A 169 -0.44 -4.53 -12.96
N GLU A 170 0.37 -5.58 -13.08
CA GLU A 170 0.03 -6.84 -13.77
C GLU A 170 -0.78 -7.74 -12.83
N TYR A 171 -2.00 -7.28 -12.49
CA TYR A 171 -2.79 -7.87 -11.40
C TYR A 171 -3.27 -9.30 -11.67
N LEU A 172 -3.47 -9.68 -12.94
CA LEU A 172 -3.88 -11.04 -13.30
C LEU A 172 -2.77 -12.06 -13.05
N GLU A 173 -1.54 -11.71 -13.43
CA GLU A 173 -0.36 -12.54 -13.18
C GLU A 173 -0.05 -12.63 -11.70
N ALA A 174 -0.14 -11.51 -10.97
CA ALA A 174 -0.02 -11.48 -9.52
C ALA A 174 -1.05 -12.39 -8.84
N LEU A 175 -2.31 -12.35 -9.30
CA LEU A 175 -3.39 -13.20 -8.79
C LEU A 175 -3.07 -14.69 -8.97
N ARG A 176 -2.57 -15.11 -10.14
CA ARG A 176 -2.15 -16.51 -10.40
C ARG A 176 -1.06 -16.94 -9.44
N CYS A 177 -0.05 -16.09 -9.21
CA CYS A 177 1.04 -16.37 -8.29
C CYS A 177 0.54 -16.53 -6.85
N PHE A 178 -0.31 -15.61 -6.35
CA PHE A 178 -0.86 -15.71 -5.00
C PHE A 178 -1.84 -16.88 -4.85
N GLN A 179 -2.55 -17.25 -5.91
CA GLN A 179 -3.37 -18.45 -5.90
C GLN A 179 -2.51 -19.71 -5.73
N GLY A 180 -1.36 -19.80 -6.42
CA GLY A 180 -0.38 -20.85 -6.22
C GLY A 180 0.14 -20.89 -4.78
N CYS A 181 0.44 -19.72 -4.17
CA CYS A 181 0.83 -19.62 -2.76
C CYS A 181 -0.24 -20.19 -1.82
N CYS A 182 -1.51 -19.84 -2.05
CA CYS A 182 -2.63 -20.33 -1.24
C CYS A 182 -2.83 -21.86 -1.36
N GLN A 183 -2.56 -22.43 -2.55
CA GLN A 183 -2.62 -23.88 -2.75
C GLN A 183 -1.48 -24.62 -2.01
N LEU A 184 -0.28 -24.06 -2.07
CA LEU A 184 0.90 -24.66 -1.43
C LEU A 184 0.90 -24.54 0.10
N LYS A 185 0.46 -23.40 0.62
CA LYS A 185 0.43 -23.09 2.07
C LYS A 185 -0.89 -22.42 2.46
N PRO A 186 -2.01 -23.17 2.55
CA PRO A 186 -3.35 -22.61 2.71
C PRO A 186 -3.59 -21.89 4.04
N HIS A 187 -2.78 -22.16 5.07
CA HIS A 187 -2.94 -21.56 6.41
C HIS A 187 -2.12 -20.27 6.61
N ARG A 188 -1.49 -19.76 5.56
CA ARG A 188 -0.76 -18.49 5.62
C ARG A 188 -1.68 -17.33 5.26
N SER A 189 -2.09 -16.55 6.28
CA SER A 189 -2.98 -15.39 6.14
C SER A 189 -2.53 -14.42 5.05
N VAL A 190 -1.24 -14.08 5.01
CA VAL A 190 -0.67 -13.10 4.08
C VAL A 190 -0.91 -13.45 2.60
N TYR A 191 -0.95 -14.74 2.25
CA TYR A 191 -1.18 -15.13 0.86
C TYR A 191 -2.64 -14.91 0.43
N TRP A 192 -3.58 -15.16 1.33
CA TRP A 192 -5.00 -14.87 1.11
C TRP A 192 -5.26 -13.36 1.08
N GLU A 193 -4.56 -12.61 1.92
CA GLU A 193 -4.61 -11.14 1.92
C GLU A 193 -4.15 -10.57 0.59
N MET A 194 -2.96 -10.97 0.09
CA MET A 194 -2.46 -10.52 -1.22
C MET A 194 -3.39 -10.92 -2.36
N LYS A 195 -3.92 -12.15 -2.32
CA LYS A 195 -4.92 -12.61 -3.28
C LYS A 195 -6.18 -11.73 -3.26
N ALA A 196 -6.66 -11.37 -2.08
CA ALA A 196 -7.83 -10.50 -1.93
C ALA A 196 -7.59 -9.10 -2.49
N GLU A 197 -6.40 -8.54 -2.27
CA GLU A 197 -6.02 -7.24 -2.85
C GLU A 197 -6.02 -7.27 -4.39
N MET A 198 -5.51 -8.35 -4.99
CA MET A 198 -5.54 -8.48 -6.45
C MET A 198 -6.98 -8.55 -6.97
N HIS A 199 -7.87 -9.29 -6.27
CA HIS A 199 -9.29 -9.29 -6.62
C HIS A 199 -9.92 -7.90 -6.49
N LEU A 200 -9.52 -7.08 -5.49
CA LEU A 200 -9.99 -5.70 -5.37
C LEU A 200 -9.52 -4.81 -6.52
N GLN A 201 -8.24 -4.94 -6.94
CA GLN A 201 -7.71 -4.17 -8.07
C GLN A 201 -8.40 -4.55 -9.40
N LEU A 202 -8.87 -5.80 -9.51
CA LEU A 202 -9.62 -6.33 -10.65
C LEU A 202 -11.14 -6.13 -10.51
N GLU A 203 -11.60 -5.38 -9.50
CA GLU A 203 -13.03 -5.13 -9.19
C GLU A 203 -13.87 -6.39 -8.94
N GLN A 204 -13.22 -7.50 -8.61
CA GLN A 204 -13.83 -8.80 -8.31
C GLN A 204 -14.24 -8.87 -6.83
N LEU A 205 -15.20 -8.04 -6.43
CA LEU A 205 -15.54 -7.79 -5.02
C LEU A 205 -15.94 -9.05 -4.24
N THR A 206 -16.67 -9.97 -4.87
CA THR A 206 -17.12 -11.22 -4.22
C THR A 206 -15.94 -12.12 -3.86
N ASP A 207 -15.00 -12.28 -4.79
CA ASP A 207 -13.81 -13.11 -4.59
C ASP A 207 -12.82 -12.46 -3.62
N ALA A 208 -12.74 -11.12 -3.63
CA ALA A 208 -12.00 -10.34 -2.65
C ALA A 208 -12.53 -10.59 -1.23
N CYS A 209 -13.85 -10.46 -1.00
CA CYS A 209 -14.47 -10.75 0.29
C CYS A 209 -14.15 -12.17 0.77
N HIS A 210 -14.30 -13.18 -0.11
CA HIS A 210 -14.01 -14.57 0.24
C HIS A 210 -12.54 -14.77 0.64
N SER A 211 -11.63 -14.15 -0.12
CA SER A 211 -10.18 -14.24 0.15
C SER A 211 -9.81 -13.54 1.47
N PHE A 212 -10.39 -12.35 1.77
CA PHE A 212 -10.21 -11.69 3.06
C PHE A 212 -10.80 -12.50 4.24
N GLU A 213 -11.95 -13.16 4.05
CA GLU A 213 -12.50 -14.07 5.09
C GLU A 213 -11.53 -15.20 5.41
N LYS A 214 -10.90 -15.79 4.39
CA LYS A 214 -9.87 -16.82 4.56
C LYS A 214 -8.65 -16.26 5.28
N ALA A 215 -8.16 -15.09 4.87
CA ALA A 215 -7.04 -14.42 5.51
C ALA A 215 -7.33 -14.18 7.01
N LEU A 216 -8.50 -13.64 7.33
CA LEU A 216 -8.93 -13.36 8.70
C LEU A 216 -9.03 -14.64 9.55
N ARG A 217 -9.45 -15.76 8.97
CA ARG A 217 -9.53 -17.06 9.65
C ARG A 217 -8.16 -17.61 10.04
N TYR A 218 -7.12 -17.35 9.21
CA TYR A 218 -5.80 -17.93 9.41
C TYR A 218 -4.79 -17.02 10.14
N GLY A 219 -5.17 -15.82 10.53
CA GLY A 219 -4.29 -14.93 11.26
C GLY A 219 -4.74 -13.48 11.13
N GLY A 220 -5.93 -13.18 11.68
CA GLY A 220 -6.55 -11.90 11.50
C GLY A 220 -5.97 -10.80 12.38
N THR A 221 -5.70 -9.66 11.76
CA THR A 221 -5.43 -8.39 12.44
C THR A 221 -6.67 -7.50 12.39
N PRO A 222 -6.80 -6.51 13.28
CA PRO A 222 -7.86 -5.51 13.19
C PRO A 222 -7.88 -4.78 11.84
N ASP A 223 -6.72 -4.43 11.29
CA ASP A 223 -6.61 -3.82 9.96
C ASP A 223 -7.21 -4.71 8.85
N LEU A 224 -6.92 -6.01 8.89
CA LEU A 224 -7.50 -6.95 7.93
C LEU A 224 -9.03 -7.04 8.05
N ALA A 225 -9.57 -6.96 9.27
CA ALA A 225 -11.02 -6.90 9.49
C ALA A 225 -11.62 -5.59 8.93
N ALA A 226 -10.91 -4.46 9.02
CA ALA A 226 -11.32 -3.20 8.43
C ALA A 226 -11.34 -3.25 6.90
N ARG A 227 -10.34 -3.89 6.28
CA ARG A 227 -10.27 -4.08 4.82
C ARG A 227 -11.38 -5.00 4.32
N LEU A 228 -11.67 -6.07 5.05
CA LEU A 228 -12.83 -6.93 4.78
C LEU A 228 -14.14 -6.16 4.90
N ALA A 229 -14.28 -5.31 5.93
CA ALA A 229 -15.46 -4.46 6.10
C ALA A 229 -15.66 -3.53 4.91
N TYR A 230 -14.59 -2.87 4.45
CA TYR A 230 -14.59 -2.04 3.25
C TYR A 230 -15.06 -2.84 2.01
N CYS A 231 -14.46 -4.02 1.80
CA CYS A 231 -14.84 -4.91 0.70
C CYS A 231 -16.34 -5.28 0.72
N TYR A 232 -16.86 -5.61 1.91
CA TYR A 232 -18.30 -5.90 2.04
C TYR A 232 -19.18 -4.69 1.74
N VAL A 233 -18.78 -3.48 2.14
CA VAL A 233 -19.53 -2.26 1.81
C VAL A 233 -19.54 -2.01 0.31
N GLN A 234 -18.40 -2.14 -0.37
CA GLN A 234 -18.32 -2.02 -1.83
C GLN A 234 -19.16 -3.09 -2.55
N ASN A 235 -19.22 -4.30 -2.01
CA ASN A 235 -20.04 -5.40 -2.54
C ASN A 235 -21.52 -5.34 -2.08
N ASN A 236 -21.98 -4.17 -1.65
CA ASN A 236 -23.34 -3.90 -1.18
C ASN A 236 -23.84 -4.79 -0.01
N GLN A 237 -22.92 -5.45 0.71
CA GLN A 237 -23.24 -6.24 1.90
C GLN A 237 -23.07 -5.40 3.18
N ILE A 238 -23.80 -4.30 3.25
CA ILE A 238 -23.65 -3.23 4.25
C ILE A 238 -23.70 -3.73 5.70
N LYS A 239 -24.62 -4.66 6.01
CA LYS A 239 -24.74 -5.22 7.37
C LYS A 239 -23.47 -5.93 7.83
N LYS A 240 -22.82 -6.68 6.92
CA LYS A 240 -21.54 -7.35 7.20
C LYS A 240 -20.40 -6.32 7.34
N GLY A 241 -20.35 -5.33 6.47
CA GLY A 241 -19.37 -4.24 6.57
C GLY A 241 -19.41 -3.55 7.93
N ILE A 242 -20.60 -3.13 8.39
CA ILE A 242 -20.80 -2.54 9.73
C ILE A 242 -20.32 -3.48 10.84
N LYS A 243 -20.63 -4.79 10.74
CA LYS A 243 -20.18 -5.77 11.73
C LYS A 243 -18.67 -5.82 11.85
N TYR A 244 -17.97 -5.87 10.73
CA TYR A 244 -16.50 -5.97 10.73
C TYR A 244 -15.81 -4.65 11.11
N TYR A 245 -16.33 -3.48 10.72
CA TYR A 245 -15.83 -2.20 11.24
C TYR A 245 -15.98 -2.10 12.77
N LYS A 246 -17.13 -2.52 13.31
CA LYS A 246 -17.32 -2.57 14.77
C LYS A 246 -16.38 -3.57 15.44
N LEU A 247 -16.06 -4.67 14.78
CA LEU A 247 -15.09 -5.64 15.27
C LEU A 247 -13.69 -5.02 15.34
N THR A 248 -13.27 -4.32 14.30
CA THR A 248 -12.00 -3.56 14.31
C THR A 248 -11.96 -2.58 15.47
N LEU A 249 -13.00 -1.74 15.62
CA LEU A 249 -13.09 -0.73 16.68
C LEU A 249 -13.22 -1.29 18.11
N LYS A 250 -13.52 -2.57 18.24
CA LYS A 250 -13.48 -3.27 19.54
C LYS A 250 -12.05 -3.57 19.98
N TYR A 251 -11.16 -3.89 19.04
CA TYR A 251 -9.76 -4.21 19.32
C TYR A 251 -8.85 -2.99 19.21
N GLU A 252 -9.13 -2.11 18.26
CA GLU A 252 -8.44 -0.84 18.01
C GLU A 252 -9.46 0.30 17.99
N PRO A 253 -9.81 0.86 19.16
CA PRO A 253 -10.82 1.91 19.27
C PRO A 253 -10.52 3.17 18.45
N ASP A 254 -9.25 3.41 18.16
CA ASP A 254 -8.71 4.61 17.52
C ASP A 254 -8.39 4.39 16.04
N HIS A 255 -8.83 3.26 15.47
CA HIS A 255 -8.56 2.91 14.08
C HIS A 255 -9.27 3.90 13.14
N TYR A 256 -8.50 4.85 12.56
CA TYR A 256 -8.99 5.97 11.76
C TYR A 256 -9.89 5.54 10.59
N ASP A 257 -9.39 4.63 9.75
CA ASP A 257 -10.15 4.16 8.57
C ASP A 257 -11.50 3.55 8.94
N SER A 258 -11.55 2.81 10.06
CA SER A 258 -12.81 2.20 10.52
C SER A 258 -13.79 3.23 11.07
N LEU A 259 -13.33 4.24 11.80
CA LEU A 259 -14.17 5.33 12.28
C LEU A 259 -14.72 6.14 11.11
N SER A 260 -13.87 6.55 10.18
CA SER A 260 -14.23 7.38 9.02
C SER A 260 -15.16 6.63 8.06
N ASN A 261 -14.81 5.39 7.69
CA ASN A 261 -15.62 4.59 6.75
C ASN A 261 -16.97 4.17 7.37
N LEU A 262 -16.99 3.80 8.67
CA LEU A 262 -18.26 3.49 9.35
C LEU A 262 -19.18 4.70 9.44
N ALA A 263 -18.61 5.90 9.68
CA ALA A 263 -19.37 7.13 9.64
C ALA A 263 -19.98 7.39 8.26
N ALA A 264 -19.21 7.22 7.18
CA ALA A 264 -19.71 7.34 5.80
C ALA A 264 -20.82 6.32 5.51
N VAL A 265 -20.70 5.08 5.98
CA VAL A 265 -21.75 4.07 5.86
C VAL A 265 -23.01 4.51 6.59
N TYR A 266 -22.92 5.05 7.80
CA TYR A 266 -24.07 5.56 8.54
C TYR A 266 -24.71 6.78 7.88
N GLN A 267 -23.91 7.69 7.29
CA GLN A 267 -24.43 8.81 6.49
C GLN A 267 -25.28 8.30 5.32
N ASN A 268 -24.77 7.34 4.55
CA ASN A 268 -25.50 6.74 3.42
C ASN A 268 -26.80 6.02 3.84
N LEU A 269 -26.86 5.54 5.08
CA LEU A 269 -28.05 4.94 5.67
C LEU A 269 -28.98 5.98 6.34
N ASN A 270 -28.74 7.27 6.20
CA ASN A 270 -29.43 8.38 6.88
C ASN A 270 -29.42 8.27 8.42
N ARG A 271 -28.43 7.59 8.99
CA ARG A 271 -28.21 7.44 10.43
C ARG A 271 -27.25 8.50 10.94
N SER A 272 -27.62 9.77 10.79
CA SER A 272 -26.76 10.93 11.04
C SER A 272 -26.21 10.98 12.47
N GLN A 273 -26.97 10.52 13.47
CA GLN A 273 -26.48 10.54 14.87
C GLN A 273 -25.37 9.49 15.08
N ASP A 274 -25.50 8.30 14.51
CA ASP A 274 -24.45 7.29 14.59
C ASP A 274 -23.18 7.72 13.84
N ALA A 275 -23.36 8.39 12.70
CA ALA A 275 -22.25 8.98 11.94
C ALA A 275 -21.50 10.03 12.76
N LEU A 276 -22.22 10.98 13.40
CA LEU A 276 -21.62 11.99 14.27
C LEU A 276 -20.85 11.37 15.43
N ASN A 277 -21.37 10.32 16.06
CA ASN A 277 -20.69 9.63 17.16
C ASN A 277 -19.33 9.07 16.72
N MET A 278 -19.25 8.50 15.50
CA MET A 278 -17.99 7.98 14.96
C MET A 278 -17.02 9.11 14.60
N LEU A 279 -17.53 10.17 13.94
CA LEU A 279 -16.71 11.32 13.54
C LEU A 279 -16.21 12.11 14.73
N GLU A 280 -17.00 12.24 15.80
CA GLU A 280 -16.59 12.93 17.03
C GLU A 280 -15.45 12.16 17.72
N ARG A 281 -15.54 10.82 17.80
CA ARG A 281 -14.43 10.00 18.28
C ARG A 281 -13.18 10.20 17.44
N ALA A 282 -13.31 10.15 16.11
CA ALA A 282 -12.19 10.35 15.19
C ALA A 282 -11.59 11.77 15.34
N LYS A 283 -12.42 12.82 15.46
CA LYS A 283 -11.97 14.21 15.65
C LYS A 283 -11.20 14.41 16.95
N ASN A 284 -11.59 13.72 18.03
CA ASN A 284 -10.88 13.82 19.31
C ASN A 284 -9.45 13.25 19.22
N ILE A 285 -9.21 12.32 18.31
CA ILE A 285 -7.90 11.68 18.07
C ILE A 285 -7.10 12.47 17.02
N TYR A 286 -7.80 12.94 15.97
CA TYR A 286 -7.23 13.64 14.81
C TYR A 286 -7.88 15.01 14.60
N PRO A 287 -7.68 15.99 15.54
CA PRO A 287 -8.42 17.25 15.54
C PRO A 287 -8.10 18.18 14.35
N LYS A 288 -6.94 17.99 13.71
CA LYS A 288 -6.47 18.81 12.58
C LYS A 288 -6.54 18.05 11.24
N ASP A 289 -7.48 17.13 11.08
CA ASP A 289 -7.70 16.46 9.80
C ASP A 289 -8.79 17.19 9.00
N PRO A 290 -8.46 17.85 7.87
CA PRO A 290 -9.42 18.63 7.10
C PRO A 290 -10.52 17.76 6.47
N ILE A 291 -10.22 16.51 6.10
CA ILE A 291 -11.20 15.59 5.52
C ILE A 291 -12.21 15.17 6.58
N LEU A 292 -11.73 14.88 7.78
CA LEU A 292 -12.58 14.52 8.91
C LEU A 292 -13.51 15.68 9.31
N LEU A 293 -12.97 16.90 9.39
CA LEU A 293 -13.75 18.11 9.67
C LEU A 293 -14.82 18.34 8.59
N ASN A 294 -14.46 18.15 7.31
CA ASN A 294 -15.41 18.20 6.20
C ASN A 294 -16.55 17.18 6.37
N ASN A 295 -16.23 15.92 6.67
CA ASN A 295 -17.22 14.86 6.83
C ASN A 295 -18.14 15.12 8.06
N TYR A 296 -17.57 15.68 9.13
CA TYR A 296 -18.32 16.08 10.30
C TYR A 296 -19.29 17.22 9.96
N ALA A 297 -18.83 18.26 9.28
CA ALA A 297 -19.62 19.39 8.81
C ALA A 297 -20.75 18.94 7.87
N PHE A 298 -20.44 18.07 6.92
CA PHE A 298 -21.41 17.48 6.02
C PHE A 298 -22.55 16.76 6.77
N THR A 299 -22.20 15.97 7.79
CA THR A 299 -23.21 15.28 8.62
C THR A 299 -24.08 16.27 9.39
N LEU A 300 -23.50 17.37 9.88
CA LEU A 300 -24.24 18.45 10.54
C LEU A 300 -25.24 19.13 9.59
N VAL A 301 -24.87 19.32 8.31
CA VAL A 301 -25.79 19.86 7.29
C VAL A 301 -27.03 18.96 7.14
N HIS A 302 -26.83 17.63 7.12
CA HIS A 302 -27.93 16.66 7.04
C HIS A 302 -28.84 16.66 8.28
N GLN A 303 -28.35 17.16 9.42
CA GLN A 303 -29.15 17.38 10.62
C GLN A 303 -29.78 18.79 10.67
N GLY A 304 -29.66 19.62 9.66
CA GLY A 304 -30.11 21.00 9.65
C GLY A 304 -29.26 21.99 10.47
N ARG A 305 -28.14 21.52 11.04
CA ARG A 305 -27.23 22.33 11.89
C ARG A 305 -26.22 23.13 11.05
N THR A 306 -26.72 23.83 10.04
CA THR A 306 -25.94 24.49 8.97
C THR A 306 -24.93 25.52 9.51
N ARG A 307 -25.26 26.24 10.64
CA ARG A 307 -24.36 27.24 11.21
C ARG A 307 -23.05 26.59 11.72
N LYS A 308 -23.19 25.51 12.49
CA LYS A 308 -22.03 24.77 12.99
C LYS A 308 -21.25 24.08 11.86
N ALA A 309 -21.95 23.60 10.85
CA ALA A 309 -21.30 23.01 9.68
C ALA A 309 -20.38 24.03 8.97
N ALA A 310 -20.86 25.27 8.76
CA ALA A 310 -20.04 26.31 8.14
C ALA A 310 -18.76 26.64 8.96
N GLU A 311 -18.85 26.61 10.29
CA GLU A 311 -17.69 26.79 11.19
C GLU A 311 -16.64 25.68 10.95
N TYR A 312 -17.04 24.41 10.89
CA TYR A 312 -16.12 23.30 10.65
C TYR A 312 -15.56 23.26 9.22
N TYR A 313 -16.35 23.66 8.20
CA TYR A 313 -15.81 23.81 6.85
C TYR A 313 -14.74 24.90 6.77
N ARG A 314 -14.94 26.03 7.45
CA ARG A 314 -13.91 27.09 7.52
C ARG A 314 -12.67 26.63 8.28
N GLU A 315 -12.83 25.86 9.37
CA GLU A 315 -11.72 25.25 10.09
C GLU A 315 -10.94 24.29 9.18
N ALA A 316 -11.62 23.48 8.39
CA ALA A 316 -11.00 22.59 7.40
C ALA A 316 -10.25 23.37 6.30
N LEU A 317 -10.83 24.46 5.78
CA LEU A 317 -10.18 25.33 4.79
C LEU A 317 -8.99 26.11 5.36
N ALA A 318 -8.99 26.43 6.65
CA ALA A 318 -7.83 27.02 7.30
C ALA A 318 -6.62 26.08 7.30
N LEU A 319 -6.84 24.75 7.24
CA LEU A 319 -5.80 23.73 7.14
C LEU A 319 -5.42 23.41 5.67
N THR A 320 -6.38 23.49 4.77
CA THR A 320 -6.22 23.20 3.33
C THR A 320 -7.03 24.20 2.49
N PRO A 321 -6.50 25.42 2.25
CA PRO A 321 -7.25 26.51 1.61
C PRO A 321 -7.78 26.21 0.21
N ASP A 322 -7.04 25.39 -0.55
CA ASP A 322 -7.30 25.14 -1.97
C ASP A 322 -7.99 23.79 -2.22
N HIS A 323 -8.72 23.25 -1.22
CA HIS A 323 -9.37 21.94 -1.37
C HIS A 323 -10.74 22.07 -2.03
N PRO A 324 -10.94 21.65 -3.31
CA PRO A 324 -12.14 21.94 -4.09
C PRO A 324 -13.44 21.43 -3.45
N LEU A 325 -13.41 20.20 -2.89
CA LEU A 325 -14.59 19.61 -2.25
C LEU A 325 -15.04 20.40 -1.03
N ILE A 326 -14.11 20.90 -0.20
CA ILE A 326 -14.44 21.63 1.02
C ILE A 326 -14.96 23.02 0.65
N LEU A 327 -14.35 23.68 -0.35
CA LEU A 327 -14.84 24.95 -0.91
C LEU A 327 -16.28 24.80 -1.39
N TYR A 328 -16.57 23.82 -2.22
CA TYR A 328 -17.90 23.54 -2.73
C TYR A 328 -18.92 23.30 -1.61
N ASN A 329 -18.59 22.47 -0.62
CA ASN A 329 -19.48 22.15 0.49
C ASN A 329 -19.80 23.38 1.36
N LEU A 330 -18.80 24.24 1.60
CA LEU A 330 -19.02 25.52 2.30
C LEU A 330 -19.94 26.43 1.50
N CYS A 331 -19.72 26.56 0.18
CA CYS A 331 -20.58 27.36 -0.70
C CYS A 331 -22.04 26.90 -0.63
N VAL A 332 -22.30 25.57 -0.74
CA VAL A 332 -23.64 24.99 -0.59
C VAL A 332 -24.25 25.37 0.79
N CYS A 333 -23.44 25.41 1.83
CA CYS A 333 -23.87 25.76 3.18
C CYS A 333 -24.22 27.24 3.30
N LEU A 334 -23.45 28.13 2.68
CA LEU A 334 -23.63 29.58 2.68
C LEU A 334 -24.84 30.02 1.84
N THR A 335 -25.02 29.40 0.66
CA THR A 335 -26.17 29.68 -0.23
C THR A 335 -27.50 29.38 0.43
N ARG A 336 -27.60 28.29 1.21
CA ARG A 336 -28.81 27.98 1.99
C ARG A 336 -29.14 29.04 3.06
N LYS A 337 -28.20 29.89 3.41
CA LYS A 337 -28.36 30.97 4.38
C LYS A 337 -28.53 32.36 3.78
N GLY A 338 -28.42 32.47 2.46
CA GLY A 338 -28.45 33.75 1.78
C GLY A 338 -27.15 34.57 1.89
N ASN A 339 -26.05 33.96 2.30
CA ASN A 339 -24.72 34.59 2.30
C ASN A 339 -24.10 34.56 0.91
N TRP A 340 -24.74 35.30 -0.04
CA TRP A 340 -24.45 35.21 -1.46
C TRP A 340 -23.02 35.66 -1.81
N GLN A 341 -22.59 36.81 -1.26
CA GLN A 341 -21.28 37.37 -1.63
C GLN A 341 -20.11 36.44 -1.25
N GLU A 342 -20.08 35.96 -0.02
CA GLU A 342 -19.06 35.00 0.43
C GLU A 342 -19.11 33.72 -0.41
N GLY A 343 -20.32 33.28 -0.79
CA GLY A 343 -20.50 32.11 -1.68
C GLY A 343 -19.92 32.34 -3.07
N ILE A 344 -20.12 33.52 -3.66
CA ILE A 344 -19.57 33.90 -4.97
C ILE A 344 -18.03 33.90 -4.94
N ASP A 345 -17.45 34.54 -3.90
CA ASP A 345 -15.99 34.65 -3.78
C ASP A 345 -15.32 33.26 -3.70
N LEU A 346 -15.88 32.37 -2.89
CA LEU A 346 -15.39 31.01 -2.76
C LEU A 346 -15.62 30.14 -4.01
N LEU A 347 -16.75 30.33 -4.72
CA LEU A 347 -17.00 29.64 -5.97
C LEU A 347 -16.06 30.12 -7.08
N ASN A 348 -15.74 31.39 -7.14
CA ASN A 348 -14.74 31.91 -8.08
C ASN A 348 -13.38 31.25 -7.80
N LEU A 349 -12.94 31.19 -6.55
CA LEU A 349 -11.71 30.48 -6.16
C LEU A 349 -11.77 28.99 -6.57
N LEU A 350 -12.87 28.31 -6.31
CA LEU A 350 -13.06 26.93 -6.72
C LEU A 350 -12.91 26.76 -8.25
N LEU A 351 -13.52 27.67 -9.02
CA LEU A 351 -13.52 27.62 -10.48
C LEU A 351 -12.20 28.08 -11.12
N GLU A 352 -11.39 28.85 -10.40
CA GLU A 352 -9.99 29.10 -10.76
C GLU A 352 -9.13 27.84 -10.60
N LEU A 353 -9.35 27.07 -9.51
CA LEU A 353 -8.63 25.82 -9.23
C LEU A 353 -9.11 24.65 -10.13
N ASP A 354 -10.41 24.56 -10.38
CA ASP A 354 -11.03 23.56 -11.23
C ASP A 354 -12.05 24.20 -12.18
N PRO A 355 -11.62 24.71 -13.33
CA PRO A 355 -12.51 25.32 -14.33
C PRO A 355 -13.58 24.38 -14.88
N ASN A 356 -13.38 23.05 -14.76
CA ASN A 356 -14.28 22.03 -15.25
C ASN A 356 -15.28 21.55 -14.20
N HIS A 357 -15.37 22.20 -13.04
CA HIS A 357 -16.30 21.83 -11.97
C HIS A 357 -17.73 22.21 -12.31
N SER A 358 -18.44 21.36 -13.05
CA SER A 358 -19.82 21.63 -13.53
C SER A 358 -20.81 22.00 -12.41
N ALA A 359 -20.75 21.29 -11.27
CA ALA A 359 -21.60 21.60 -10.10
C ALA A 359 -21.28 22.97 -9.49
N GLY A 360 -20.04 23.46 -9.55
CA GLY A 360 -19.65 24.80 -9.12
C GLY A 360 -20.26 25.87 -9.99
N TRP A 361 -20.19 25.70 -11.32
CA TRP A 361 -20.85 26.60 -12.28
C TRP A 361 -22.36 26.63 -12.09
N ALA A 362 -23.00 25.48 -11.87
CA ALA A 362 -24.45 25.40 -11.61
C ALA A 362 -24.83 26.12 -10.32
N LEU A 363 -24.03 25.97 -9.25
CA LEU A 363 -24.28 26.63 -7.98
C LEU A 363 -24.09 28.14 -8.08
N LEU A 364 -23.09 28.62 -8.82
CA LEU A 364 -22.85 30.03 -9.08
C LEU A 364 -24.00 30.64 -9.89
N GLY A 365 -24.49 29.93 -10.90
CA GLY A 365 -25.68 30.30 -11.66
C GLY A 365 -26.92 30.43 -10.77
N ASN A 366 -27.14 29.49 -9.84
CA ASN A 366 -28.23 29.58 -8.88
C ASN A 366 -28.13 30.80 -7.97
N ILE A 367 -26.92 31.21 -7.56
CA ILE A 367 -26.74 32.41 -6.74
C ILE A 367 -27.08 33.67 -7.54
N TYR A 368 -26.60 33.77 -8.80
CA TYR A 368 -26.89 34.91 -9.65
C TYR A 368 -28.39 35.02 -9.98
N ASP A 369 -29.06 33.89 -10.21
CA ASP A 369 -30.53 33.85 -10.40
C ASP A 369 -31.27 34.38 -9.15
N GLN A 370 -30.86 33.96 -7.94
CA GLN A 370 -31.45 34.42 -6.68
C GLN A 370 -31.12 35.89 -6.33
N THR A 371 -30.15 36.47 -7.02
CA THR A 371 -29.75 37.89 -6.87
C THR A 371 -30.17 38.76 -8.06
N ASP A 372 -31.14 38.30 -8.86
CA ASP A 372 -31.73 38.97 -10.03
C ASP A 372 -30.72 39.30 -11.16
N GLN A 373 -29.57 38.62 -11.20
CA GLN A 373 -28.54 38.77 -12.23
C GLN A 373 -28.69 37.71 -13.35
N PHE A 374 -29.81 37.73 -14.06
CA PHE A 374 -30.26 36.67 -14.96
C PHE A 374 -29.33 36.37 -16.11
N ASP A 375 -28.72 37.38 -16.75
CA ASP A 375 -27.78 37.18 -17.86
C ASP A 375 -26.55 36.39 -17.41
N THR A 376 -25.97 36.78 -16.27
CA THR A 376 -24.80 36.08 -15.69
C THR A 376 -25.17 34.66 -15.23
N ALA A 377 -26.37 34.47 -14.71
CA ALA A 377 -26.88 33.15 -14.33
C ALA A 377 -26.96 32.20 -15.54
N ILE A 378 -27.49 32.69 -16.68
CA ILE A 378 -27.60 31.95 -17.94
C ILE A 378 -26.21 31.52 -18.42
N ASP A 379 -25.23 32.43 -18.40
CA ASP A 379 -23.86 32.11 -18.78
C ASP A 379 -23.24 31.02 -17.92
N CYS A 380 -23.44 31.07 -16.61
CA CYS A 380 -22.98 30.03 -15.68
C CYS A 380 -23.65 28.68 -15.93
N PHE A 381 -24.97 28.65 -16.15
CA PHE A 381 -25.69 27.43 -16.48
C PHE A 381 -25.26 26.83 -17.82
N ASN A 382 -25.00 27.66 -18.82
CA ASN A 382 -24.49 27.20 -20.12
C ASN A 382 -23.09 26.55 -19.98
N LYS A 383 -22.22 27.10 -19.13
CA LYS A 383 -20.92 26.49 -18.82
C LYS A 383 -21.10 25.17 -18.09
N ALA A 384 -21.97 25.12 -17.10
CA ALA A 384 -22.27 23.88 -16.37
C ALA A 384 -22.77 22.76 -17.29
N LEU A 385 -23.68 23.10 -18.24
CA LEU A 385 -24.25 22.15 -19.22
C LEU A 385 -23.22 21.63 -20.23
N LYS A 386 -22.25 22.44 -20.61
CA LYS A 386 -21.15 22.01 -21.51
C LYS A 386 -20.18 21.06 -20.84
N LEU A 387 -20.12 21.05 -19.51
CA LEU A 387 -19.18 20.25 -18.72
C LEU A 387 -19.85 19.00 -18.10
N ALA A 388 -21.15 18.87 -18.21
CA ALA A 388 -21.93 17.73 -17.71
C ALA A 388 -21.98 16.59 -18.73
#